data_358c857e3266f928f9157fa5bcc5ef47
#
_entry.id   358c857e3266f928f9157fa5bcc5ef47
#
_cell.length_a   1.000
_cell.length_b   1.000
_cell.length_c   1.000
_cell.angle_alpha   90.00
_cell.angle_beta   90.00
_cell.angle_gamma   90.00
#
_symmetry.space_group_name_H-M   'P 1'
#
loop_
_entity.id
_entity.type
_entity.pdbx_description
1 polymer ?
#
loop_
_entity_poly.entity_id
_entity_poly.type
_entity_poly.pdbx_seq_one_letter_code
_entity_poly.pdbx_strand_id
1 'polypeptide(L)'
;MKELYPMHGIITTVITPFKPVTKEIDWDSYRRCLKAAVDAGVAGFLVPCVASEMSYLSHEEIIQEVKEAVKVAAGKVLVIPSVTAPTREERTKLCKEYLSLGVDGINLNMPYVSNEDYYAMVKEIDDLKPPFLCIQDASMTDDGLPD
;
A
#
# COMPACT_ATOMS: atom_id res chain seq x y z
N MET A 1 9.50 -19.24 -2.56
CA MET A 1 9.50 -18.29 -1.43
C MET A 1 9.96 -16.96 -2.01
N LYS A 2 9.22 -15.87 -1.75
CA LYS A 2 9.62 -14.54 -2.21
C LYS A 2 10.89 -14.13 -1.47
N GLU A 3 11.90 -13.69 -2.19
CA GLU A 3 13.04 -13.05 -1.55
C GLU A 3 12.68 -11.59 -1.26
N LEU A 4 12.66 -11.24 0.03
CA LEU A 4 12.43 -9.85 0.44
C LEU A 4 13.71 -9.01 0.30
N TYR A 5 14.86 -9.64 0.43
CA TYR A 5 16.17 -8.96 0.41
C TYR A 5 17.24 -9.75 -0.37
N PRO A 6 18.14 -9.06 -1.08
CA PRO A 6 18.06 -7.63 -1.40
C PRO A 6 16.89 -7.35 -2.33
N MET A 7 16.12 -6.30 -2.03
CA MET A 7 15.00 -5.91 -2.87
C MET A 7 15.52 -5.29 -4.18
N HIS A 8 15.07 -5.83 -5.31
CA HIS A 8 15.43 -5.31 -6.62
C HIS A 8 14.27 -5.53 -7.60
N GLY A 9 14.24 -4.74 -8.63
CA GLY A 9 13.16 -4.76 -9.62
C GLY A 9 12.20 -3.59 -9.43
N ILE A 10 11.07 -3.64 -10.12
CA ILE A 10 10.07 -2.58 -10.14
C ILE A 10 8.95 -2.92 -9.15
N ILE A 11 8.72 -2.06 -8.18
CA ILE A 11 7.50 -2.02 -7.39
C ILE A 11 6.57 -1.02 -8.08
N THR A 12 5.52 -1.51 -8.71
CA THR A 12 4.60 -0.66 -9.48
C THR A 12 3.41 -0.23 -8.65
N THR A 13 2.98 1.01 -8.85
CA THR A 13 1.65 1.45 -8.43
C THR A 13 0.61 0.88 -9.37
N VAL A 14 -0.59 0.64 -8.87
CA VAL A 14 -1.74 0.19 -9.67
C VAL A 14 -2.85 1.20 -9.50
N ILE A 15 -3.35 1.69 -10.63
CA ILE A 15 -4.49 2.62 -10.67
C ILE A 15 -5.79 1.88 -10.37
N THR A 16 -6.76 2.60 -9.83
CA THR A 16 -8.12 2.10 -9.60
C THR A 16 -9.00 2.47 -10.80
N PRO A 17 -9.34 1.54 -11.67
CA PRO A 17 -10.23 1.82 -12.80
C PRO A 17 -11.69 1.92 -12.33
N PHE A 18 -12.40 2.93 -12.79
CA PHE A 18 -13.81 3.14 -12.51
C PHE A 18 -14.67 2.96 -13.78
N LYS A 19 -15.88 2.46 -13.58
CA LYS A 19 -16.87 2.39 -14.65
C LYS A 19 -17.31 3.81 -15.06
N PRO A 20 -17.37 4.14 -16.35
CA PRO A 20 -17.61 5.52 -16.80
C PRO A 20 -18.94 6.11 -16.30
N VAL A 21 -19.98 5.30 -16.19
CA VAL A 21 -21.34 5.74 -15.86
C VAL A 21 -21.61 5.66 -14.37
N THR A 22 -21.43 4.49 -13.76
CA THR A 22 -21.79 4.24 -12.34
C THR A 22 -20.77 4.78 -11.37
N LYS A 23 -19.54 5.05 -11.84
CA LYS A 23 -18.39 5.43 -10.99
C LYS A 23 -17.99 4.38 -9.96
N GLU A 24 -18.56 3.19 -10.03
CA GLU A 24 -18.10 2.04 -9.24
C GLU A 24 -16.74 1.54 -9.75
N ILE A 25 -15.95 0.90 -8.87
CA ILE A 25 -14.70 0.26 -9.29
C ILE A 25 -14.99 -0.84 -10.32
N ASP A 26 -14.24 -0.83 -11.42
CA ASP A 26 -14.24 -1.92 -12.40
C ASP A 26 -13.23 -3.00 -11.97
N TRP A 27 -13.73 -3.91 -11.15
CA TRP A 27 -12.91 -4.99 -10.59
C TRP A 27 -12.30 -5.91 -11.67
N ASP A 28 -12.95 -6.06 -12.81
CA ASP A 28 -12.40 -6.89 -13.89
C ASP A 28 -11.23 -6.18 -14.57
N SER A 29 -11.33 -4.89 -14.80
CA SER A 29 -10.22 -4.06 -15.29
C SER A 29 -9.09 -4.02 -14.28
N TYR A 30 -9.40 -3.86 -12.99
CA TYR A 30 -8.40 -3.86 -11.91
C TYR A 30 -7.59 -5.16 -11.90
N ARG A 31 -8.24 -6.32 -11.94
CA ARG A 31 -7.57 -7.63 -12.01
C ARG A 31 -6.72 -7.78 -13.27
N ARG A 32 -7.19 -7.26 -14.42
CA ARG A 32 -6.39 -7.28 -15.66
C ARG A 32 -5.12 -6.44 -15.53
N CYS A 33 -5.20 -5.25 -14.91
CA CYS A 33 -4.02 -4.40 -14.64
C CYS A 33 -3.01 -5.13 -13.75
N LEU A 34 -3.47 -5.70 -12.64
CA LEU A 34 -2.62 -6.50 -11.74
C LEU A 34 -1.96 -7.66 -12.47
N LYS A 35 -2.76 -8.42 -13.25
CA LYS A 35 -2.24 -9.57 -14.00
C LYS A 35 -1.23 -9.16 -15.05
N ALA A 36 -1.47 -8.08 -15.79
CA ALA A 36 -0.54 -7.58 -16.79
C ALA A 36 0.81 -7.17 -16.17
N ALA A 37 0.78 -6.57 -14.98
CA ALA A 37 2.00 -6.22 -14.27
C ALA A 37 2.78 -7.47 -13.80
N VAL A 38 2.10 -8.51 -13.29
CA VAL A 38 2.74 -9.79 -12.96
C VAL A 38 3.37 -10.42 -14.20
N ASP A 39 2.64 -10.46 -15.31
CA ASP A 39 3.12 -11.03 -16.58
C ASP A 39 4.31 -10.23 -17.16
N ALA A 40 4.38 -8.93 -16.88
CA ALA A 40 5.52 -8.07 -17.23
C ALA A 40 6.74 -8.24 -16.30
N GLY A 41 6.63 -9.02 -15.24
CA GLY A 41 7.73 -9.35 -14.35
C GLY A 41 8.06 -8.30 -13.30
N VAL A 42 7.05 -7.55 -12.79
CA VAL A 42 7.26 -6.63 -11.66
C VAL A 42 7.68 -7.39 -10.41
N ALA A 43 8.44 -6.76 -9.53
CA ALA A 43 8.82 -7.32 -8.24
C ALA A 43 7.68 -7.24 -7.21
N GLY A 44 6.81 -6.25 -7.34
CA GLY A 44 5.69 -6.07 -6.42
C GLY A 44 4.71 -4.99 -6.82
N PHE A 45 3.67 -4.87 -6.00
CA PHE A 45 2.64 -3.84 -6.05
C PHE A 45 2.73 -2.90 -4.86
N LEU A 46 2.66 -1.61 -5.12
CA LEU A 46 2.34 -0.58 -4.13
C LEU A 46 0.86 -0.23 -4.30
N VAL A 47 -0.03 -0.88 -3.52
CA VAL A 47 -1.48 -0.79 -3.69
C VAL A 47 -2.26 -1.16 -2.44
N PRO A 48 -3.26 -0.35 -2.01
CA PRO A 48 -3.54 0.98 -2.56
C PRO A 48 -2.47 2.00 -2.20
N CYS A 49 -2.43 3.11 -2.92
CA CYS A 49 -1.53 4.21 -2.66
C CYS A 49 -2.15 5.54 -3.17
N VAL A 50 -1.43 6.64 -3.08
CA VAL A 50 -1.91 7.94 -3.59
C VAL A 50 -2.29 7.86 -5.07
N ALA A 51 -1.47 7.18 -5.89
CA ALA A 51 -1.74 7.00 -7.33
C ALA A 51 -2.95 6.10 -7.62
N SER A 52 -3.41 5.32 -6.64
CA SER A 52 -4.65 4.52 -6.72
C SER A 52 -5.88 5.33 -6.31
N GLU A 53 -5.74 6.63 -6.10
CA GLU A 53 -6.82 7.51 -5.63
C GLU A 53 -7.43 7.08 -4.27
N MET A 54 -6.60 6.43 -3.40
CA MET A 54 -7.10 5.80 -2.17
C MET A 54 -7.83 6.75 -1.23
N SER A 55 -7.58 8.07 -1.31
CA SER A 55 -8.28 9.08 -0.52
C SER A 55 -9.76 9.26 -0.90
N TYR A 56 -10.16 8.75 -2.05
CA TYR A 56 -11.54 8.78 -2.55
C TYR A 56 -12.27 7.44 -2.42
N LEU A 57 -11.57 6.40 -1.95
CA LEU A 57 -12.13 5.07 -1.77
C LEU A 57 -12.71 4.91 -0.36
N SER A 58 -13.80 4.15 -0.27
CA SER A 58 -14.30 3.69 1.02
C SER A 58 -13.34 2.67 1.67
N HIS A 59 -13.47 2.47 2.97
CA HIS A 59 -12.68 1.47 3.68
C HIS A 59 -12.85 0.06 3.06
N GLU A 60 -14.08 -0.31 2.72
CA GLU A 60 -14.40 -1.60 2.11
C GLU A 60 -13.74 -1.76 0.74
N GLU A 61 -13.71 -0.70 -0.08
CA GLU A 61 -13.04 -0.69 -1.39
C GLU A 61 -11.53 -0.83 -1.24
N ILE A 62 -10.91 -0.11 -0.31
CA ILE A 62 -9.49 -0.21 0.03
C ILE A 62 -9.13 -1.66 0.41
N ILE A 63 -9.89 -2.27 1.30
CA ILE A 63 -9.66 -3.66 1.74
C ILE A 63 -9.88 -4.63 0.58
N GLN A 64 -10.86 -4.38 -0.27
CA GLN A 64 -11.10 -5.24 -1.44
C GLN A 64 -9.97 -5.14 -2.47
N GLU A 65 -9.38 -3.95 -2.70
CA GLU A 65 -8.21 -3.80 -3.56
C GLU A 65 -7.03 -4.65 -3.08
N VAL A 66 -6.74 -4.61 -1.77
CA VAL A 66 -5.66 -5.41 -1.19
C VAL A 66 -5.94 -6.90 -1.35
N LYS A 67 -7.17 -7.36 -1.11
CA LYS A 67 -7.57 -8.76 -1.32
C LYS A 67 -7.36 -9.21 -2.75
N GLU A 68 -7.76 -8.40 -3.73
CA GLU A 68 -7.57 -8.72 -5.14
C GLU A 68 -6.08 -8.74 -5.50
N ALA A 69 -5.29 -7.80 -4.99
CA ALA A 69 -3.85 -7.75 -5.22
C ALA A 69 -3.15 -9.00 -4.64
N VAL A 70 -3.44 -9.38 -3.40
CA VAL A 70 -2.90 -10.61 -2.78
C VAL A 70 -3.29 -11.86 -3.59
N LYS A 71 -4.54 -11.94 -4.02
CA LYS A 71 -5.03 -13.06 -4.82
C LYS A 71 -4.32 -13.16 -6.18
N VAL A 72 -4.16 -12.04 -6.89
CA VAL A 72 -3.48 -12.03 -8.20
C VAL A 72 -1.98 -12.23 -8.06
N ALA A 73 -1.36 -11.63 -7.04
CA ALA A 73 0.07 -11.83 -6.74
C ALA A 73 0.39 -13.31 -6.51
N ALA A 74 -0.52 -14.06 -5.89
CA ALA A 74 -0.42 -15.51 -5.66
C ALA A 74 0.95 -15.97 -5.16
N GLY A 75 1.61 -15.16 -4.33
CA GLY A 75 2.96 -15.44 -3.83
C GLY A 75 4.10 -15.20 -4.82
N LYS A 76 3.86 -14.70 -6.03
CA LYS A 76 4.90 -14.48 -7.06
C LYS A 76 5.56 -13.10 -6.94
N VAL A 77 4.79 -12.10 -6.55
CA VAL A 77 5.22 -10.70 -6.42
C VAL A 77 4.82 -10.16 -5.05
N LEU A 78 5.49 -9.12 -4.57
CA LEU A 78 5.20 -8.50 -3.28
C LEU A 78 3.90 -7.68 -3.34
N VAL A 79 3.17 -7.64 -2.23
CA VAL A 79 2.02 -6.73 -2.04
C VAL A 79 2.29 -5.84 -0.84
N ILE A 80 2.40 -4.53 -1.09
CA ILE A 80 2.83 -3.53 -0.10
C ILE A 80 1.80 -2.40 -0.11
N PRO A 81 0.71 -2.50 0.68
CA PRO A 81 -0.28 -1.43 0.77
C PRO A 81 0.25 -0.21 1.53
N SER A 82 -0.22 0.97 1.12
CA SER A 82 0.03 2.19 1.87
C SER A 82 -0.96 2.34 3.02
N VAL A 83 -0.42 2.70 4.18
CA VAL A 83 -1.22 3.05 5.36
C VAL A 83 -1.31 4.57 5.44
N THR A 84 -2.50 5.09 5.19
CA THR A 84 -2.82 6.51 5.34
C THR A 84 -4.17 6.61 6.06
N ALA A 85 -4.19 7.28 7.20
CA ALA A 85 -5.41 7.56 7.94
C ALA A 85 -5.20 8.81 8.80
N PRO A 86 -6.28 9.55 9.14
CA PRO A 86 -6.18 10.80 9.89
C PRO A 86 -5.53 10.64 11.26
N THR A 87 -5.86 9.58 11.96
CA THR A 87 -5.37 9.33 13.32
C THR A 87 -4.38 8.17 13.38
N ARG A 88 -3.58 8.19 14.42
CA ARG A 88 -2.63 7.14 14.76
C ARG A 88 -3.30 5.79 15.01
N GLU A 89 -4.41 5.82 15.74
CA GLU A 89 -5.20 4.63 16.06
C GLU A 89 -5.79 3.98 14.79
N GLU A 90 -6.35 4.79 13.90
CA GLU A 90 -6.87 4.31 12.61
C GLU A 90 -5.77 3.72 11.73
N ARG A 91 -4.58 4.34 11.70
CA ARG A 91 -3.42 3.79 10.96
C ARG A 91 -3.00 2.43 11.51
N THR A 92 -2.89 2.31 12.82
CA THR A 92 -2.53 1.04 13.47
C THR A 92 -3.58 -0.03 13.21
N LYS A 93 -4.85 0.33 13.26
CA LYS A 93 -5.97 -0.58 12.95
C LYS A 93 -5.90 -1.06 11.50
N LEU A 94 -5.74 -0.14 10.55
CA LEU A 94 -5.64 -0.46 9.13
C LEU A 94 -4.43 -1.35 8.83
N CYS A 95 -3.28 -1.06 9.46
CA CYS A 95 -2.09 -1.89 9.33
C CYS A 95 -2.33 -3.33 9.79
N LYS A 96 -2.96 -3.52 10.95
CA LYS A 96 -3.34 -4.86 11.45
C LYS A 96 -4.27 -5.60 10.49
N GLU A 97 -5.20 -4.88 9.90
CA GLU A 97 -6.14 -5.43 8.93
C GLU A 97 -5.40 -5.89 7.66
N TYR A 98 -4.52 -5.07 7.11
CA TYR A 98 -3.67 -5.44 5.98
C TYR A 98 -2.79 -6.68 6.28
N LEU A 99 -2.13 -6.70 7.42
CA LEU A 99 -1.31 -7.85 7.82
C LEU A 99 -2.13 -9.13 7.92
N SER A 100 -3.38 -9.06 8.36
CA SER A 100 -4.29 -10.22 8.40
C SER A 100 -4.66 -10.76 7.02
N LEU A 101 -4.53 -9.97 5.96
CA LEU A 101 -4.76 -10.36 4.58
C LEU A 101 -3.56 -11.07 3.93
N GLY A 102 -2.43 -11.15 4.62
CA GLY A 102 -1.22 -11.82 4.13
C GLY A 102 -0.40 -10.98 3.15
N VAL A 103 -0.39 -9.66 3.33
CA VAL A 103 0.50 -8.75 2.58
C VAL A 103 1.97 -8.98 2.95
N ASP A 104 2.87 -8.59 2.08
CA ASP A 104 4.31 -8.82 2.25
C ASP A 104 5.03 -7.66 2.93
N GLY A 105 4.39 -6.51 3.02
CA GLY A 105 4.94 -5.34 3.70
C GLY A 105 3.90 -4.25 3.90
N ILE A 106 4.35 -3.18 4.52
CA ILE A 106 3.55 -1.97 4.75
C ILE A 106 4.33 -0.78 4.23
N ASN A 107 3.67 0.10 3.51
CA ASN A 107 4.21 1.39 3.13
C ASN A 107 3.60 2.48 4.02
N LEU A 108 4.45 3.21 4.73
CA LEU A 108 4.04 4.36 5.53
C LEU A 108 4.17 5.63 4.69
N ASN A 109 3.06 6.31 4.50
CA ASN A 109 3.01 7.65 3.93
C ASN A 109 2.30 8.56 4.94
N MET A 110 3.07 9.40 5.61
CA MET A 110 2.59 10.20 6.72
C MET A 110 3.12 11.63 6.64
N PRO A 111 2.30 12.62 7.01
CA PRO A 111 2.80 13.98 7.15
C PRO A 111 3.82 14.03 8.30
N TYR A 112 4.93 14.68 8.05
CA TYR A 112 5.90 15.00 9.08
C TYR A 112 5.33 16.12 9.99
N VAL A 113 5.35 15.91 11.28
CA VAL A 113 4.97 16.89 12.30
C VAL A 113 6.18 17.25 13.16
N SER A 114 6.84 16.25 13.71
CA SER A 114 8.07 16.37 14.48
C SER A 114 8.83 15.05 14.43
N ASN A 115 10.14 15.09 14.72
CA ASN A 115 10.94 13.86 14.83
C ASN A 115 10.35 12.89 15.86
N GLU A 116 9.92 13.41 17.02
CA GLU A 116 9.39 12.60 18.10
C GLU A 116 8.11 11.86 17.68
N ASP A 117 7.16 12.57 17.09
CA ASP A 117 5.91 11.98 16.58
C ASP A 117 6.18 10.97 15.47
N TYR A 118 7.11 11.30 14.58
CA TYR A 118 7.48 10.43 13.47
C TYR A 118 8.09 9.12 13.95
N TYR A 119 9.10 9.18 14.83
CA TYR A 119 9.71 7.99 15.42
C TYR A 119 8.72 7.15 16.22
N ALA A 120 7.84 7.81 16.99
CA ALA A 120 6.81 7.11 17.75
C ALA A 120 5.86 6.32 16.83
N MET A 121 5.52 6.89 15.67
CA MET A 121 4.62 6.28 14.72
C MET A 121 5.28 5.14 13.93
N VAL A 122 6.52 5.34 13.47
CA VAL A 122 7.31 4.26 12.84
C VAL A 122 7.45 3.09 13.79
N LYS A 123 7.81 3.36 15.06
CA LYS A 123 7.94 2.33 16.08
C LYS A 123 6.64 1.57 16.34
N GLU A 124 5.50 2.26 16.38
CA GLU A 124 4.20 1.62 16.58
C GLU A 124 3.87 0.61 15.47
N ILE A 125 4.17 0.96 14.21
CA ILE A 125 3.97 0.04 13.10
C ILE A 125 5.01 -1.08 13.08
N ASP A 126 6.27 -0.77 13.41
CA ASP A 126 7.33 -1.80 13.53
C ASP A 126 7.02 -2.82 14.64
N ASP A 127 6.41 -2.38 15.73
CA ASP A 127 5.99 -3.27 16.83
C ASP A 127 4.91 -4.29 16.39
N LEU A 128 4.21 -4.04 15.30
CA LEU A 128 3.30 -5.01 14.65
C LEU A 128 4.03 -6.08 13.83
N LYS A 129 5.36 -5.93 13.67
CA LYS A 129 6.24 -6.86 12.97
C LYS A 129 5.79 -7.14 11.52
N PRO A 130 5.55 -6.10 10.69
CA PRO A 130 5.35 -6.36 9.27
C PRO A 130 6.59 -7.06 8.69
N PRO A 131 6.43 -7.98 7.72
CA PRO A 131 7.58 -8.64 7.10
C PRO A 131 8.54 -7.64 6.44
N PHE A 132 8.02 -6.52 5.96
CA PHE A 132 8.75 -5.42 5.35
C PHE A 132 8.06 -4.09 5.69
N LEU A 133 8.86 -3.06 6.02
CA LEU A 133 8.39 -1.70 6.26
C LEU A 133 9.07 -0.76 5.28
N CYS A 134 8.30 -0.12 4.43
CA CYS A 134 8.70 0.96 3.55
C CYS A 134 8.27 2.30 4.14
N ILE A 135 9.15 3.25 4.15
CA ILE A 135 8.86 4.63 4.55
C ILE A 135 8.91 5.48 3.29
N GLN A 136 7.80 6.08 2.93
CA GLN A 136 7.70 6.95 1.78
C GLN A 136 7.82 8.40 2.24
N ASP A 137 8.96 9.01 1.93
CA ASP A 137 9.15 10.45 2.06
C ASP A 137 8.64 11.14 0.79
N ALA A 138 7.34 11.24 0.70
CA ALA A 138 6.66 11.99 -0.36
C ALA A 138 5.73 12.99 0.28
N SER A 139 6.26 14.14 0.63
CA SER A 139 5.44 15.25 1.08
C SER A 139 4.62 15.77 -0.10
N MET A 140 3.32 15.94 0.12
CA MET A 140 2.44 16.68 -0.80
C MET A 140 2.58 18.21 -0.60
N THR A 141 3.40 18.61 0.35
CA THR A 141 3.81 19.97 0.65
C THR A 141 5.33 20.07 0.49
N ASP A 142 5.87 21.30 0.40
CA ASP A 142 7.31 21.52 0.25
C ASP A 142 8.14 21.16 1.51
N ASP A 143 7.45 20.69 2.55
CA ASP A 143 8.05 20.30 3.82
C ASP A 143 8.32 18.79 3.84
N GLY A 144 9.37 18.36 3.16
CA GLY A 144 9.88 16.98 3.25
C GLY A 144 10.39 16.62 4.65
N LEU A 145 10.76 15.36 4.85
CA LEU A 145 11.43 14.95 6.09
C LEU A 145 12.76 15.72 6.22
N PRO A 146 13.15 16.17 7.44
CA PRO A 146 14.46 16.76 7.66
C PRO A 146 15.55 15.72 7.41
N ASP A 147 16.70 16.17 6.92
CA ASP A 147 17.90 15.37 6.69
C ASP A 147 18.42 14.69 7.97
#